data_8adfabdba34326a992b573529f946fd2
#
_entry.id   8adfabdba34326a992b573529f946fd2
#
_cell.length_a   1.000
_cell.length_b   1.000
_cell.length_c   1.000
_cell.angle_alpha   90.00
_cell.angle_beta   90.00
_cell.angle_gamma   90.00
#
_symmetry.space_group_name_H-M   'P 1'
#
loop_
_entity.id
_entity.type
_entity.pdbx_description
1 polymer ?
#
loop_
_entity_poly.entity_id
_entity_poly.type
_entity_poly.pdbx_seq_one_letter_code
_entity_poly.pdbx_strand_id
1 'polypeptide(L)'
;MSDFLNRMKSAAKADLKTIVLPEGEDPRTIVAATKIIEEGLAKIVILGNPDEINVPGATVIDPRNAEKHEEYAQKFAELRAKKGVTIEQARAQVMDATYFGTMMVKMGDADGLVSGACHSTADTLRPALQILKTAPGTKLVSAYFVMCTDTPQFGSDGRLIFADCGLNINPSSDELSEIAIASAHSWSTFMGNVEPHVAMLSYSTMGSAGGEVAKKVQEAVKFCKEKAPELAIDGDLQLDAAIVPTVAQLKAPGSSVAGKANVLVFPDLEAGNIGYKLVQRFAGADAYGPILQGIAKPVNDLSRGCSADDIVGVVAITAVQAQMAE
;
A
#
# COMPACT_ATOMS: atom_id res chain seq x y z
N MET A 1 12.16 13.79 9.97
CA MET A 1 10.85 13.48 9.32
C MET A 1 10.97 13.90 7.88
N SER A 2 10.70 13.02 6.94
CA SER A 2 10.88 13.33 5.52
C SER A 2 9.90 14.41 5.05
N ASP A 3 10.30 15.22 4.06
CA ASP A 3 9.42 16.21 3.41
C ASP A 3 8.14 15.55 2.84
N PHE A 4 8.26 14.31 2.37
CA PHE A 4 7.13 13.50 1.91
C PHE A 4 6.06 13.34 3.00
N LEU A 5 6.44 12.90 4.20
CA LEU A 5 5.48 12.70 5.29
C LEU A 5 4.83 14.02 5.74
N ASN A 6 5.59 15.11 5.77
CA ASN A 6 5.03 16.43 6.09
C ASN A 6 3.98 16.87 5.06
N ARG A 7 4.21 16.58 3.77
CA ARG A 7 3.22 16.82 2.70
C ARG A 7 1.98 15.97 2.87
N MET A 8 2.13 14.66 3.18
CA MET A 8 0.99 13.78 3.43
C MET A 8 0.18 14.25 4.63
N LYS A 9 0.84 14.60 5.73
CA LYS A 9 0.18 15.17 6.92
C LYS A 9 -0.57 16.48 6.60
N SER A 10 0.03 17.35 5.80
CA SER A 10 -0.61 18.62 5.40
C SER A 10 -1.83 18.38 4.50
N ALA A 11 -1.75 17.43 3.58
CA ALA A 11 -2.87 17.04 2.72
C ALA A 11 -4.00 16.37 3.53
N ALA A 12 -3.66 15.47 4.45
CA ALA A 12 -4.64 14.80 5.31
C ALA A 12 -5.47 15.80 6.14
N LYS A 13 -4.84 16.88 6.63
CA LYS A 13 -5.52 17.96 7.40
C LYS A 13 -6.53 18.75 6.57
N ALA A 14 -6.37 18.81 5.26
CA ALA A 14 -7.21 19.63 4.39
C ALA A 14 -8.65 19.11 4.28
N ASP A 15 -8.83 17.80 4.40
CA ASP A 15 -10.13 17.12 4.41
C ASP A 15 -10.06 15.89 5.31
N LEU A 16 -10.58 16.02 6.53
CA LEU A 16 -10.47 14.99 7.58
C LEU A 16 -11.32 13.77 7.27
N LYS A 17 -10.65 12.69 6.89
CA LYS A 17 -11.25 11.38 6.69
C LYS A 17 -11.33 10.58 8.00
N THR A 18 -12.27 9.64 8.05
CA THR A 18 -12.45 8.73 9.19
C THR A 18 -11.67 7.44 8.93
N ILE A 19 -10.67 7.16 9.76
CA ILE A 19 -9.80 5.98 9.63
C ILE A 19 -10.02 5.04 10.81
N VAL A 20 -10.21 3.75 10.49
CA VAL A 20 -10.37 2.68 11.47
C VAL A 20 -9.03 2.07 11.82
N LEU A 21 -8.75 1.93 13.10
CA LEU A 21 -7.64 1.19 13.69
C LEU A 21 -8.21 -0.02 14.46
N PRO A 22 -8.20 -1.23 13.88
CA PRO A 22 -8.87 -2.38 14.49
C PRO A 22 -8.09 -3.04 15.63
N GLU A 23 -6.83 -2.63 15.86
CA GLU A 23 -5.92 -3.23 16.83
C GLU A 23 -5.82 -2.38 18.11
N GLY A 24 -6.96 -2.14 18.77
CA GLY A 24 -7.02 -1.31 19.99
C GLY A 24 -6.30 -1.91 21.21
N GLU A 25 -5.97 -3.19 21.18
CA GLU A 25 -5.16 -3.87 22.19
C GLU A 25 -3.65 -3.57 22.07
N ASP A 26 -3.17 -3.08 20.91
CA ASP A 26 -1.76 -2.76 20.72
C ASP A 26 -1.43 -1.36 21.25
N PRO A 27 -0.50 -1.22 22.21
CA PRO A 27 -0.14 0.07 22.78
C PRO A 27 0.41 1.07 21.77
N ARG A 28 1.02 0.60 20.66
CA ARG A 28 1.50 1.47 19.59
C ARG A 28 0.33 2.13 18.84
N THR A 29 -0.77 1.40 18.67
CA THR A 29 -2.01 1.93 18.08
C THR A 29 -2.59 3.05 18.93
N ILE A 30 -2.61 2.88 20.26
CA ILE A 30 -3.08 3.90 21.19
C ILE A 30 -2.23 5.17 21.14
N VAL A 31 -0.90 5.01 21.17
CA VAL A 31 0.04 6.14 21.05
C VAL A 31 -0.13 6.84 19.70
N ALA A 32 -0.25 6.10 18.61
CA ALA A 32 -0.44 6.65 17.28
C ALA A 32 -1.78 7.40 17.16
N ALA A 33 -2.88 6.82 17.65
CA ALA A 33 -4.20 7.45 17.64
C ALA A 33 -4.19 8.81 18.37
N THR A 34 -3.55 8.89 19.53
CA THR A 34 -3.39 10.14 20.28
C THR A 34 -2.66 11.18 19.44
N LYS A 35 -1.50 10.85 18.84
CA LYS A 35 -0.73 11.75 17.99
C LYS A 35 -1.52 12.22 16.76
N ILE A 36 -2.25 11.30 16.10
CA ILE A 36 -3.06 11.62 14.91
C ILE A 36 -4.14 12.65 15.25
N ILE A 37 -4.80 12.49 16.39
CA ILE A 37 -5.86 13.40 16.85
C ILE A 37 -5.26 14.76 17.24
N GLU A 38 -4.18 14.77 18.04
CA GLU A 38 -3.49 15.99 18.44
C GLU A 38 -2.97 16.79 17.22
N GLU A 39 -2.47 16.09 16.22
CA GLU A 39 -2.02 16.72 14.98
C GLU A 39 -3.18 17.06 14.01
N GLY A 40 -4.40 16.60 14.25
CA GLY A 40 -5.55 16.84 13.38
C GLY A 40 -5.43 16.20 12.00
N LEU A 41 -4.95 14.95 11.92
CA LEU A 41 -4.70 14.27 10.65
C LEU A 41 -5.89 13.48 10.13
N ALA A 42 -6.69 12.91 11.03
CA ALA A 42 -7.87 12.09 10.72
C ALA A 42 -8.81 12.03 11.92
N LYS A 43 -10.08 11.71 11.67
CA LYS A 43 -11.00 11.22 12.70
C LYS A 43 -10.70 9.74 12.93
N ILE A 44 -10.51 9.32 14.17
CA ILE A 44 -10.08 7.96 14.50
C ILE A 44 -11.21 7.16 15.13
N VAL A 45 -11.43 5.97 14.60
CA VAL A 45 -12.22 4.90 15.23
C VAL A 45 -11.28 3.79 15.64
N ILE A 46 -11.26 3.45 16.93
CA ILE A 46 -10.49 2.33 17.47
C ILE A 46 -11.46 1.19 17.77
N LEU A 47 -11.15 -0.02 17.32
CA LEU A 47 -11.95 -1.18 17.66
C LEU A 47 -11.33 -1.90 18.86
N GLY A 48 -12.16 -2.17 19.87
CA GLY A 48 -11.76 -2.80 21.12
C GLY A 48 -12.71 -2.48 22.26
N ASN A 49 -12.33 -2.83 23.49
CA ASN A 49 -13.16 -2.62 24.67
C ASN A 49 -13.15 -1.14 25.11
N PRO A 50 -14.30 -0.41 25.10
CA PRO A 50 -14.36 0.99 25.51
C PRO A 50 -14.00 1.22 27.00
N ASP A 51 -14.09 0.20 27.83
CA ASP A 51 -13.75 0.32 29.28
C ASP A 51 -12.23 0.27 29.50
N GLU A 52 -11.46 -0.23 28.51
CA GLU A 52 -10.01 -0.40 28.57
C GLU A 52 -9.26 0.64 27.73
N ILE A 53 -9.90 1.19 26.69
CA ILE A 53 -9.28 2.12 25.74
C ILE A 53 -9.74 3.54 26.05
N ASN A 54 -8.81 4.38 26.46
CA ASN A 54 -9.07 5.79 26.72
C ASN A 54 -8.14 6.67 25.84
N VAL A 55 -8.67 7.09 24.70
CA VAL A 55 -8.02 8.05 23.78
C VAL A 55 -8.96 9.22 23.53
N PRO A 56 -8.74 10.37 24.19
CA PRO A 56 -9.60 11.54 24.02
C PRO A 56 -9.72 11.96 22.55
N GLY A 57 -10.95 12.08 22.06
CA GLY A 57 -11.23 12.46 20.66
C GLY A 57 -11.35 11.27 19.69
N ALA A 58 -11.01 10.05 20.09
CA ALA A 58 -11.32 8.86 19.32
C ALA A 58 -12.72 8.33 19.63
N THR A 59 -13.35 7.69 18.65
CA THR A 59 -14.52 6.84 18.87
C THR A 59 -14.02 5.42 19.13
N VAL A 60 -14.42 4.80 20.25
CA VAL A 60 -14.07 3.41 20.58
C VAL A 60 -15.31 2.53 20.43
N ILE A 61 -15.20 1.43 19.68
CA ILE A 61 -16.32 0.52 19.40
C ILE A 61 -15.88 -0.92 19.68
N ASP A 62 -16.64 -1.64 20.51
CA ASP A 62 -16.50 -3.10 20.63
C ASP A 62 -17.36 -3.77 19.53
N PRO A 63 -16.74 -4.46 18.55
CA PRO A 63 -17.48 -5.15 17.49
C PRO A 63 -18.55 -6.13 17.99
N ARG A 64 -18.35 -6.71 19.18
CA ARG A 64 -19.25 -7.70 19.78
C ARG A 64 -20.55 -7.09 20.29
N ASN A 65 -20.52 -5.82 20.65
CA ASN A 65 -21.64 -5.09 21.25
C ASN A 65 -22.07 -3.87 20.43
N ALA A 66 -21.54 -3.74 19.19
CA ALA A 66 -21.80 -2.59 18.34
C ALA A 66 -23.25 -2.57 17.83
N GLU A 67 -23.87 -1.39 17.83
CA GLU A 67 -25.23 -1.18 17.31
C GLU A 67 -25.39 -1.67 15.86
N LYS A 68 -24.36 -1.48 15.02
CA LYS A 68 -24.36 -1.89 13.59
C LYS A 68 -23.94 -3.35 13.36
N HIS A 69 -23.73 -4.14 14.41
CA HIS A 69 -23.26 -5.53 14.25
C HIS A 69 -24.17 -6.36 13.34
N GLU A 70 -25.48 -6.31 13.58
CA GLU A 70 -26.46 -7.10 12.80
C GLU A 70 -26.53 -6.61 11.33
N GLU A 71 -26.51 -5.30 11.10
CA GLU A 71 -26.51 -4.70 9.77
C GLU A 71 -25.28 -5.17 8.96
N TYR A 72 -24.10 -5.14 9.60
CA TYR A 72 -22.87 -5.59 8.97
C TYR A 72 -22.85 -7.11 8.71
N ALA A 73 -23.40 -7.90 9.62
CA ALA A 73 -23.53 -9.35 9.45
C ALA A 73 -24.42 -9.69 8.25
N GLN A 74 -25.57 -9.04 8.13
CA GLN A 74 -26.49 -9.21 7.00
C GLN A 74 -25.80 -8.86 5.69
N LYS A 75 -25.13 -7.71 5.63
CA LYS A 75 -24.41 -7.27 4.44
C LYS A 75 -23.25 -8.20 4.08
N PHE A 76 -22.50 -8.68 5.06
CA PHE A 76 -21.43 -9.64 4.82
C PHE A 76 -21.97 -10.98 4.29
N ALA A 77 -23.08 -11.49 4.85
CA ALA A 77 -23.75 -12.71 4.34
C ALA A 77 -24.18 -12.53 2.85
N GLU A 78 -24.77 -11.36 2.50
CA GLU A 78 -25.11 -11.06 1.09
C GLU A 78 -23.88 -11.08 0.18
N LEU A 79 -22.80 -10.40 0.58
CA LEU A 79 -21.56 -10.33 -0.20
C LEU A 79 -20.92 -11.72 -0.42
N ARG A 80 -21.13 -12.62 0.53
CA ARG A 80 -20.55 -13.98 0.55
C ARG A 80 -21.54 -15.09 0.23
N ALA A 81 -22.78 -14.78 -0.18
CA ALA A 81 -23.84 -15.75 -0.46
C ALA A 81 -23.41 -16.82 -1.48
N LYS A 82 -22.70 -16.42 -2.55
CA LYS A 82 -22.14 -17.36 -3.55
C LYS A 82 -21.09 -18.34 -2.98
N LYS A 83 -20.57 -18.07 -1.79
CA LYS A 83 -19.61 -18.95 -1.07
C LYS A 83 -20.29 -19.75 0.04
N GLY A 84 -21.63 -19.67 0.15
CA GLY A 84 -22.41 -20.42 1.11
C GLY A 84 -22.31 -19.91 2.56
N VAL A 85 -21.90 -18.66 2.79
CA VAL A 85 -21.83 -18.10 4.16
C VAL A 85 -23.24 -17.86 4.68
N THR A 86 -23.58 -18.50 5.82
CA THR A 86 -24.87 -18.30 6.49
C THR A 86 -24.85 -17.02 7.34
N ILE A 87 -26.03 -16.57 7.76
CA ILE A 87 -26.13 -15.37 8.61
C ILE A 87 -25.48 -15.60 10.00
N GLU A 88 -25.57 -16.82 10.55
CA GLU A 88 -24.92 -17.18 11.82
C GLU A 88 -23.38 -17.10 11.69
N GLN A 89 -22.85 -17.62 10.58
CA GLN A 89 -21.42 -17.52 10.28
C GLN A 89 -20.98 -16.06 10.07
N ALA A 90 -21.81 -15.26 9.40
CA ALA A 90 -21.57 -13.84 9.20
C ALA A 90 -21.55 -13.06 10.52
N ARG A 91 -22.51 -13.32 11.43
CA ARG A 91 -22.55 -12.73 12.79
C ARG A 91 -21.26 -13.05 13.56
N ALA A 92 -20.82 -14.30 13.52
CA ALA A 92 -19.58 -14.70 14.18
C ALA A 92 -18.33 -14.02 13.53
N GLN A 93 -18.32 -13.90 12.21
CA GLN A 93 -17.17 -13.33 11.49
C GLN A 93 -17.01 -11.83 11.73
N VAL A 94 -18.09 -11.06 11.79
CA VAL A 94 -18.02 -9.62 12.04
C VAL A 94 -17.75 -9.24 13.49
N MET A 95 -17.64 -10.21 14.42
CA MET A 95 -17.07 -9.99 15.76
C MET A 95 -15.57 -9.76 15.72
N ASP A 96 -14.88 -10.24 14.66
CA ASP A 96 -13.48 -9.94 14.42
C ASP A 96 -13.29 -8.47 14.07
N ALA A 97 -12.37 -7.79 14.76
CA ALA A 97 -12.19 -6.35 14.63
C ALA A 97 -11.80 -5.93 13.20
N THR A 98 -10.94 -6.71 12.50
CA THR A 98 -10.54 -6.37 11.14
C THR A 98 -11.69 -6.54 10.14
N TYR A 99 -12.51 -7.57 10.30
CA TYR A 99 -13.74 -7.74 9.50
C TYR A 99 -14.74 -6.63 9.79
N PHE A 100 -14.98 -6.30 11.05
CA PHE A 100 -15.88 -5.22 11.44
C PHE A 100 -15.44 -3.87 10.85
N GLY A 101 -14.15 -3.51 11.03
CA GLY A 101 -13.58 -2.29 10.49
C GLY A 101 -13.66 -2.24 8.96
N THR A 102 -13.42 -3.37 8.28
CA THR A 102 -13.58 -3.46 6.83
C THR A 102 -15.04 -3.28 6.40
N MET A 103 -16.01 -3.77 7.20
CA MET A 103 -17.43 -3.51 6.95
C MET A 103 -17.77 -2.04 7.15
N MET A 104 -17.20 -1.35 8.15
CA MET A 104 -17.36 0.11 8.29
C MET A 104 -16.96 0.84 7.02
N VAL A 105 -15.79 0.49 6.45
CA VAL A 105 -15.32 1.08 5.19
C VAL A 105 -16.26 0.72 4.02
N LYS A 106 -16.75 -0.51 3.97
CA LYS A 106 -17.71 -0.96 2.94
C LYS A 106 -19.02 -0.19 2.96
N MET A 107 -19.54 0.05 4.15
CA MET A 107 -20.84 0.69 4.37
C MET A 107 -20.77 2.23 4.33
N GLY A 108 -19.56 2.80 4.29
CA GLY A 108 -19.35 4.24 4.27
C GLY A 108 -19.39 4.91 5.64
N ASP A 109 -19.29 4.12 6.71
CA ASP A 109 -19.16 4.62 8.08
C ASP A 109 -17.72 5.01 8.43
N ALA A 110 -16.77 4.61 7.58
CA ALA A 110 -15.39 5.04 7.59
C ALA A 110 -14.85 5.13 6.16
N ASP A 111 -13.78 5.91 5.98
CA ASP A 111 -13.18 6.18 4.68
C ASP A 111 -12.00 5.27 4.39
N GLY A 112 -11.36 4.73 5.43
CA GLY A 112 -10.22 3.84 5.30
C GLY A 112 -9.93 3.04 6.57
N LEU A 113 -9.00 2.08 6.44
CA LEU A 113 -8.57 1.20 7.54
C LEU A 113 -7.06 1.01 7.51
N VAL A 114 -6.42 1.01 8.67
CA VAL A 114 -5.00 0.68 8.85
C VAL A 114 -4.88 -0.39 9.93
N SER A 115 -4.27 -1.53 9.59
CA SER A 115 -4.07 -2.70 10.46
C SER A 115 -2.73 -3.37 10.20
N GLY A 116 -2.33 -4.35 11.00
CA GLY A 116 -1.12 -5.16 10.80
C GLY A 116 -0.03 -4.97 11.85
N ALA A 117 -0.25 -4.11 12.84
CA ALA A 117 0.71 -3.91 13.94
C ALA A 117 0.91 -5.20 14.76
N CYS A 118 -0.17 -5.95 15.02
CA CYS A 118 -0.12 -7.22 15.74
C CYS A 118 -0.71 -8.41 14.96
N HIS A 119 -1.32 -8.19 13.81
CA HIS A 119 -1.86 -9.23 12.91
C HIS A 119 -0.93 -9.50 11.72
N SER A 120 -1.17 -10.62 11.04
CA SER A 120 -0.45 -10.91 9.80
C SER A 120 -1.04 -10.15 8.62
N THR A 121 -0.24 -9.89 7.57
CA THR A 121 -0.72 -9.33 6.30
C THR A 121 -1.94 -10.09 5.75
N ALA A 122 -1.97 -11.42 5.91
CA ALA A 122 -3.11 -12.23 5.46
C ALA A 122 -4.39 -11.92 6.24
N ASP A 123 -4.30 -11.59 7.52
CA ASP A 123 -5.47 -11.28 8.36
C ASP A 123 -6.03 -9.88 8.05
N THR A 124 -5.19 -8.93 7.65
CA THR A 124 -5.61 -7.62 7.13
C THR A 124 -6.21 -7.72 5.72
N LEU A 125 -5.56 -8.45 4.83
CA LEU A 125 -5.95 -8.51 3.41
C LEU A 125 -7.18 -9.38 3.15
N ARG A 126 -7.35 -10.48 3.88
CA ARG A 126 -8.47 -11.40 3.66
C ARG A 126 -9.83 -10.72 3.78
N PRO A 127 -10.15 -9.98 4.87
CA PRO A 127 -11.40 -9.22 4.93
C PRO A 127 -11.50 -8.17 3.82
N ALA A 128 -10.44 -7.44 3.54
CA ALA A 128 -10.41 -6.43 2.49
C ALA A 128 -10.77 -7.01 1.10
N LEU A 129 -10.14 -8.12 0.71
CA LEU A 129 -10.44 -8.80 -0.56
C LEU A 129 -11.83 -9.43 -0.59
N GLN A 130 -12.32 -9.95 0.54
CA GLN A 130 -13.62 -10.58 0.61
C GLN A 130 -14.77 -9.57 0.55
N ILE A 131 -14.61 -8.39 1.12
CA ILE A 131 -15.64 -7.38 1.35
C ILE A 131 -15.55 -6.25 0.31
N LEU A 132 -14.38 -5.65 0.16
CA LEU A 132 -14.16 -4.48 -0.71
C LEU A 132 -13.88 -4.90 -2.15
N LYS A 133 -13.12 -5.98 -2.34
CA LYS A 133 -12.64 -6.50 -3.63
C LYS A 133 -11.61 -5.56 -4.29
N THR A 134 -11.21 -5.88 -5.51
CA THR A 134 -10.36 -5.03 -6.35
C THR A 134 -11.12 -3.80 -6.85
N ALA A 135 -10.40 -2.73 -7.12
CA ALA A 135 -10.94 -1.56 -7.80
C ALA A 135 -11.45 -1.92 -9.22
N PRO A 136 -12.45 -1.20 -9.76
CA PRO A 136 -12.91 -1.42 -11.12
C PRO A 136 -11.74 -1.37 -12.12
N GLY A 137 -11.68 -2.35 -13.03
CA GLY A 137 -10.61 -2.46 -14.03
C GLY A 137 -9.29 -3.04 -13.51
N THR A 138 -9.14 -3.25 -12.21
CA THR A 138 -7.93 -3.82 -11.61
C THR A 138 -8.07 -5.33 -11.41
N LYS A 139 -7.09 -6.10 -11.90
CA LYS A 139 -7.08 -7.56 -11.78
C LYS A 139 -6.38 -8.05 -10.53
N LEU A 140 -5.46 -7.27 -9.96
CA LEU A 140 -4.55 -7.67 -8.90
C LEU A 140 -4.41 -6.59 -7.85
N VAL A 141 -4.42 -6.98 -6.57
CA VAL A 141 -3.95 -6.12 -5.46
C VAL A 141 -2.47 -6.36 -5.25
N SER A 142 -1.72 -5.30 -5.10
CA SER A 142 -0.27 -5.33 -4.80
C SER A 142 0.09 -4.35 -3.69
N ALA A 143 1.33 -4.43 -3.22
CA ALA A 143 1.79 -3.61 -2.11
C ALA A 143 3.11 -2.93 -2.45
N TYR A 144 3.23 -1.65 -2.09
CA TYR A 144 4.46 -0.90 -2.30
C TYR A 144 4.91 -0.17 -1.04
N PHE A 145 6.17 0.23 -1.04
CA PHE A 145 6.72 1.17 -0.06
C PHE A 145 7.10 2.47 -0.74
N VAL A 146 6.81 3.59 -0.09
CA VAL A 146 7.45 4.85 -0.42
C VAL A 146 8.75 4.92 0.38
N MET A 147 9.86 4.85 -0.33
CA MET A 147 11.20 4.97 0.24
C MET A 147 11.65 6.43 0.19
N CYS A 148 12.05 6.98 1.33
CA CYS A 148 12.63 8.32 1.42
C CYS A 148 14.08 8.18 1.91
N THR A 149 15.02 8.54 1.06
CA THR A 149 16.46 8.38 1.28
C THR A 149 17.16 9.74 1.36
N ASP A 150 18.33 9.79 1.97
CA ASP A 150 19.21 10.98 1.96
C ASP A 150 20.09 11.06 0.70
N THR A 151 19.61 10.48 -0.42
CA THR A 151 20.30 10.46 -1.71
C THR A 151 19.47 11.20 -2.77
N PRO A 152 19.44 12.55 -2.77
CA PRO A 152 18.54 13.33 -3.61
C PRO A 152 18.80 13.16 -5.13
N GLN A 153 19.95 12.64 -5.50
CA GLN A 153 20.30 12.34 -6.88
C GLN A 153 19.52 11.14 -7.48
N PHE A 154 18.87 10.31 -6.66
CA PHE A 154 18.08 9.17 -7.10
C PHE A 154 16.58 9.40 -6.95
N GLY A 155 15.78 8.87 -7.87
CA GLY A 155 14.34 9.05 -7.87
C GLY A 155 13.94 10.51 -8.04
N SER A 156 13.03 10.98 -7.19
CA SER A 156 12.65 12.40 -7.10
C SER A 156 13.06 12.96 -5.74
N ASP A 157 14.20 13.62 -5.68
CA ASP A 157 14.79 14.13 -4.42
C ASP A 157 14.89 13.03 -3.34
N GLY A 158 15.40 11.87 -3.68
CA GLY A 158 15.55 10.73 -2.76
C GLY A 158 14.28 9.94 -2.51
N ARG A 159 13.17 10.27 -3.19
CA ARG A 159 11.89 9.54 -3.05
C ARG A 159 11.72 8.55 -4.19
N LEU A 160 11.38 7.31 -3.83
CA LEU A 160 11.13 6.22 -4.77
C LEU A 160 9.94 5.37 -4.31
N ILE A 161 9.22 4.76 -5.25
CA ILE A 161 8.32 3.64 -4.97
C ILE A 161 9.06 2.33 -5.25
N PHE A 162 8.97 1.39 -4.31
CA PHE A 162 9.43 0.00 -4.45
C PHE A 162 8.22 -0.93 -4.45
N ALA A 163 7.96 -1.70 -5.51
CA ALA A 163 6.82 -2.60 -5.68
C ALA A 163 7.17 -3.90 -6.45
N ASP A 164 6.55 -5.06 -6.23
CA ASP A 164 5.82 -5.40 -5.02
C ASP A 164 6.79 -5.82 -3.93
N CYS A 165 6.59 -5.35 -2.73
CA CYS A 165 7.50 -5.65 -1.61
C CYS A 165 6.77 -6.32 -0.43
N GLY A 166 5.48 -6.62 -0.54
CA GLY A 166 4.68 -7.07 0.58
C GLY A 166 3.67 -8.19 0.31
N LEU A 167 3.29 -8.48 -0.94
CA LEU A 167 2.12 -9.31 -1.19
C LEU A 167 2.33 -10.44 -2.22
N ASN A 168 2.73 -10.12 -3.45
CA ASN A 168 2.75 -11.08 -4.55
C ASN A 168 4.08 -11.84 -4.60
N ILE A 169 4.06 -13.14 -4.22
CA ILE A 169 5.28 -13.94 -4.05
C ILE A 169 6.05 -14.08 -5.36
N ASN A 170 5.39 -14.55 -6.40
CA ASN A 170 6.00 -14.75 -7.72
C ASN A 170 4.98 -14.40 -8.81
N PRO A 171 4.79 -13.11 -9.11
CA PRO A 171 3.83 -12.68 -10.11
C PRO A 171 4.23 -13.19 -11.51
N SER A 172 3.23 -13.56 -12.31
CA SER A 172 3.40 -13.83 -13.74
C SER A 172 3.74 -12.53 -14.49
N SER A 173 4.12 -12.63 -15.76
CA SER A 173 4.42 -11.45 -16.60
C SER A 173 3.22 -10.50 -16.70
N ASP A 174 1.99 -11.03 -16.82
CA ASP A 174 0.76 -10.23 -16.85
C ASP A 174 0.51 -9.53 -15.51
N GLU A 175 0.63 -10.26 -14.38
CA GLU A 175 0.49 -9.70 -13.04
C GLU A 175 1.57 -8.65 -12.74
N LEU A 176 2.80 -8.88 -13.16
CA LEU A 176 3.91 -7.93 -12.99
C LEU A 176 3.65 -6.63 -13.77
N SER A 177 3.03 -6.71 -14.95
CA SER A 177 2.61 -5.53 -15.70
C SER A 177 1.49 -4.74 -14.98
N GLU A 178 0.54 -5.41 -14.34
CA GLU A 178 -0.50 -4.76 -13.53
C GLU A 178 0.13 -4.03 -12.32
N ILE A 179 1.11 -4.66 -11.65
CA ILE A 179 1.86 -4.04 -10.55
C ILE A 179 2.56 -2.76 -11.02
N ALA A 180 3.22 -2.79 -12.18
CA ALA A 180 3.93 -1.65 -12.73
C ALA A 180 3.00 -0.48 -13.04
N ILE A 181 1.88 -0.74 -13.73
CA ILE A 181 0.88 0.27 -14.08
C ILE A 181 0.25 0.87 -12.81
N ALA A 182 -0.15 0.02 -11.86
CA ALA A 182 -0.70 0.49 -10.59
C ALA A 182 0.30 1.35 -9.81
N SER A 183 1.59 0.98 -9.82
CA SER A 183 2.65 1.74 -9.14
C SER A 183 2.92 3.10 -9.80
N ALA A 184 2.80 3.21 -11.13
CA ALA A 184 2.86 4.49 -11.82
C ALA A 184 1.71 5.42 -11.40
N HIS A 185 0.48 4.90 -11.31
CA HIS A 185 -0.67 5.67 -10.82
C HIS A 185 -0.51 6.07 -9.35
N SER A 186 -0.03 5.14 -8.49
CA SER A 186 0.25 5.46 -7.08
C SER A 186 1.31 6.55 -6.94
N TRP A 187 2.36 6.54 -7.78
CA TRP A 187 3.34 7.62 -7.83
C TRP A 187 2.69 8.97 -8.15
N SER A 188 1.89 9.03 -9.21
CA SER A 188 1.19 10.26 -9.63
C SER A 188 0.25 10.79 -8.53
N THR A 189 -0.40 9.89 -7.80
CA THR A 189 -1.28 10.22 -6.67
C THR A 189 -0.54 10.99 -5.57
N PHE A 190 0.65 10.54 -5.19
CA PHE A 190 1.37 11.11 -4.05
C PHE A 190 2.43 12.16 -4.42
N MET A 191 2.98 12.10 -5.64
CA MET A 191 4.06 12.99 -6.06
C MET A 191 3.60 14.15 -6.94
N GLY A 192 2.28 14.23 -7.21
CA GLY A 192 1.69 15.33 -7.96
C GLY A 192 2.20 15.41 -9.40
N ASN A 193 2.76 16.54 -9.80
CA ASN A 193 3.19 16.80 -11.18
C ASN A 193 4.53 16.13 -11.57
N VAL A 194 5.06 15.23 -10.74
CA VAL A 194 6.31 14.52 -11.07
C VAL A 194 5.96 13.26 -11.86
N GLU A 195 6.41 13.20 -13.11
CA GLU A 195 6.14 12.06 -14.00
C GLU A 195 6.71 10.74 -13.43
N PRO A 196 5.92 9.64 -13.45
CA PRO A 196 6.43 8.32 -13.10
C PRO A 196 7.37 7.79 -14.18
N HIS A 197 8.56 7.36 -13.78
CA HIS A 197 9.52 6.63 -14.61
C HIS A 197 9.70 5.24 -14.01
N VAL A 198 9.03 4.25 -14.57
CA VAL A 198 8.92 2.90 -14.00
C VAL A 198 9.98 1.98 -14.59
N ALA A 199 10.91 1.53 -13.77
CA ALA A 199 11.89 0.51 -14.13
C ALA A 199 11.43 -0.89 -13.70
N MET A 200 11.31 -1.80 -14.66
CA MET A 200 11.08 -3.22 -14.43
C MET A 200 12.43 -3.88 -14.15
N LEU A 201 12.69 -4.22 -12.87
CA LEU A 201 14.00 -4.64 -12.41
C LEU A 201 14.33 -6.10 -12.74
N SER A 202 15.58 -6.34 -13.07
CA SER A 202 16.15 -7.66 -13.34
C SER A 202 17.66 -7.65 -13.07
N TYR A 203 18.27 -8.82 -13.00
CA TYR A 203 19.74 -8.94 -13.09
C TYR A 203 20.27 -8.72 -14.53
N SER A 204 19.39 -8.56 -15.51
CA SER A 204 19.65 -8.29 -16.93
C SER A 204 19.29 -6.85 -17.28
N THR A 205 19.95 -6.29 -18.29
CA THR A 205 19.61 -4.98 -18.86
C THR A 205 19.44 -5.12 -20.37
N MET A 206 18.23 -4.81 -20.88
CA MET A 206 17.88 -4.84 -22.31
C MET A 206 18.27 -6.17 -22.98
N GLY A 207 18.03 -7.30 -22.31
CA GLY A 207 18.31 -8.62 -22.81
C GLY A 207 19.78 -9.05 -22.73
N SER A 208 20.62 -8.37 -21.94
CA SER A 208 22.04 -8.69 -21.77
C SER A 208 22.30 -10.07 -21.17
N ALA A 209 21.32 -10.64 -20.44
CA ALA A 209 21.39 -11.97 -19.88
C ALA A 209 20.11 -12.78 -20.19
N GLY A 210 20.27 -14.09 -20.36
CA GLY A 210 19.17 -15.03 -20.58
C GLY A 210 18.57 -15.55 -19.28
N GLY A 211 17.58 -16.44 -19.40
CA GLY A 211 16.92 -17.12 -18.29
C GLY A 211 15.44 -16.76 -18.13
N GLU A 212 14.69 -17.61 -17.46
CA GLU A 212 13.22 -17.48 -17.35
C GLU A 212 12.81 -16.21 -16.60
N VAL A 213 13.55 -15.85 -15.54
CA VAL A 213 13.25 -14.65 -14.74
C VAL A 213 13.42 -13.37 -15.57
N ALA A 214 14.51 -13.25 -16.34
CA ALA A 214 14.71 -12.10 -17.23
C ALA A 214 13.65 -12.05 -18.33
N LYS A 215 13.31 -13.18 -18.93
CA LYS A 215 12.23 -13.27 -19.95
C LYS A 215 10.88 -12.87 -19.39
N LYS A 216 10.55 -13.25 -18.14
CA LYS A 216 9.32 -12.84 -17.45
C LYS A 216 9.22 -11.32 -17.39
N VAL A 217 10.29 -10.64 -17.00
CA VAL A 217 10.34 -9.18 -16.92
C VAL A 217 10.21 -8.53 -18.30
N GLN A 218 10.94 -9.04 -19.32
CA GLN A 218 10.84 -8.55 -20.70
C GLN A 218 9.43 -8.68 -21.27
N GLU A 219 8.74 -9.78 -20.99
CA GLU A 219 7.36 -10.00 -21.40
C GLU A 219 6.40 -9.06 -20.65
N ALA A 220 6.62 -8.83 -19.35
CA ALA A 220 5.84 -7.87 -18.58
C ALA A 220 5.96 -6.45 -19.15
N VAL A 221 7.14 -6.02 -19.59
CA VAL A 221 7.33 -4.71 -20.26
C VAL A 221 6.51 -4.62 -21.54
N LYS A 222 6.43 -5.71 -22.33
CA LYS A 222 5.57 -5.72 -23.53
C LYS A 222 4.12 -5.53 -23.17
N PHE A 223 3.62 -6.24 -22.15
CA PHE A 223 2.26 -6.07 -21.66
C PHE A 223 2.00 -4.64 -21.14
N CYS A 224 2.95 -4.02 -20.45
CA CYS A 224 2.83 -2.62 -20.05
C CYS A 224 2.65 -1.69 -21.25
N LYS A 225 3.50 -1.85 -22.29
CA LYS A 225 3.43 -1.02 -23.51
C LYS A 225 2.13 -1.23 -24.30
N GLU A 226 1.52 -2.41 -24.21
CA GLU A 226 0.23 -2.71 -24.84
C GLU A 226 -0.95 -2.13 -24.05
N LYS A 227 -0.90 -2.23 -22.70
CA LYS A 227 -2.02 -1.82 -21.81
C LYS A 227 -2.01 -0.33 -21.50
N ALA A 228 -0.84 0.29 -21.39
CA ALA A 228 -0.65 1.67 -20.96
C ALA A 228 0.51 2.33 -21.73
N PRO A 229 0.35 2.52 -23.05
CA PRO A 229 1.42 3.04 -23.92
C PRO A 229 1.84 4.49 -23.58
N GLU A 230 1.01 5.21 -22.83
CA GLU A 230 1.27 6.58 -22.36
C GLU A 230 2.22 6.65 -21.17
N LEU A 231 2.42 5.54 -20.44
CA LEU A 231 3.27 5.53 -19.26
C LEU A 231 4.73 5.24 -19.62
N ALA A 232 5.65 5.97 -18.99
CA ALA A 232 7.08 5.72 -19.13
C ALA A 232 7.49 4.48 -18.32
N ILE A 233 7.33 3.29 -18.90
CA ILE A 233 7.68 1.99 -18.31
C ILE A 233 8.68 1.30 -19.24
N ASP A 234 9.85 0.88 -18.69
CA ASP A 234 10.86 0.19 -19.47
C ASP A 234 11.62 -0.87 -18.65
N GLY A 235 12.33 -1.75 -19.34
CA GLY A 235 13.10 -2.86 -18.78
C GLY A 235 13.28 -3.98 -19.83
N ASP A 236 13.91 -5.06 -19.47
CA ASP A 236 14.52 -5.40 -18.17
C ASP A 236 15.70 -4.46 -17.85
N LEU A 237 15.80 -3.97 -16.62
CA LEU A 237 16.87 -3.09 -16.18
C LEU A 237 17.52 -3.59 -14.88
N GLN A 238 18.85 -3.62 -14.83
CA GLN A 238 19.57 -3.71 -13.57
C GLN A 238 19.35 -2.42 -12.77
N LEU A 239 19.40 -2.51 -11.43
CA LEU A 239 19.15 -1.37 -10.55
C LEU A 239 20.08 -0.17 -10.87
N ASP A 240 21.38 -0.43 -11.07
CA ASP A 240 22.36 0.60 -11.41
C ASP A 240 22.02 1.29 -12.75
N ALA A 241 21.60 0.53 -13.76
CA ALA A 241 21.14 1.09 -15.02
C ALA A 241 19.82 1.87 -14.89
N ALA A 242 18.94 1.46 -13.96
CA ALA A 242 17.67 2.13 -13.75
C ALA A 242 17.83 3.54 -13.13
N ILE A 243 18.77 3.72 -12.18
CA ILE A 243 18.85 4.94 -11.37
C ILE A 243 20.12 5.79 -11.59
N VAL A 244 21.19 5.24 -12.22
CA VAL A 244 22.44 5.98 -12.40
C VAL A 244 22.60 6.41 -13.87
N PRO A 245 22.56 7.72 -14.19
CA PRO A 245 22.57 8.21 -15.57
C PRO A 245 23.77 7.73 -16.41
N THR A 246 24.97 7.70 -15.82
CA THR A 246 26.18 7.25 -16.53
C THR A 246 26.16 5.77 -16.88
N VAL A 247 25.57 4.93 -16.02
CA VAL A 247 25.38 3.50 -16.28
C VAL A 247 24.29 3.28 -17.33
N ALA A 248 23.21 4.05 -17.27
CA ALA A 248 22.13 4.02 -18.25
C ALA A 248 22.64 4.31 -19.68
N GLN A 249 23.50 5.32 -19.84
CA GLN A 249 24.11 5.66 -21.13
C GLN A 249 24.91 4.51 -21.73
N LEU A 250 25.54 3.69 -20.89
CA LEU A 250 26.35 2.55 -21.35
C LEU A 250 25.51 1.31 -21.62
N LYS A 251 24.52 1.01 -20.74
CA LYS A 251 23.78 -0.26 -20.76
C LYS A 251 22.42 -0.18 -21.48
N ALA A 252 21.79 1.00 -21.49
CA ALA A 252 20.45 1.21 -22.03
C ALA A 252 20.29 2.59 -22.71
N PRO A 253 21.11 2.95 -23.71
CA PRO A 253 21.17 4.31 -24.26
C PRO A 253 19.88 4.77 -24.96
N GLY A 254 18.97 3.85 -25.30
CA GLY A 254 17.68 4.18 -25.94
C GLY A 254 16.49 4.21 -24.99
N SER A 255 16.68 3.94 -23.70
CA SER A 255 15.57 3.89 -22.73
C SER A 255 15.14 5.29 -22.30
N SER A 256 13.81 5.51 -22.26
CA SER A 256 13.24 6.74 -21.71
C SER A 256 13.18 6.74 -20.19
N VAL A 257 13.50 5.63 -19.53
CA VAL A 257 13.39 5.40 -18.08
C VAL A 257 14.76 5.26 -17.41
N ALA A 258 15.69 4.56 -18.06
CA ALA A 258 17.00 4.28 -17.49
C ALA A 258 17.74 5.55 -17.06
N GLY A 259 18.37 5.48 -15.89
CA GLY A 259 19.12 6.57 -15.26
C GLY A 259 18.30 7.61 -14.52
N LYS A 260 16.96 7.52 -14.55
CA LYS A 260 16.05 8.47 -13.88
C LYS A 260 14.80 7.84 -13.28
N ALA A 261 14.83 6.50 -13.11
CA ALA A 261 13.69 5.78 -12.53
C ALA A 261 13.37 6.27 -11.11
N ASN A 262 12.09 6.46 -10.84
CA ASN A 262 11.55 6.82 -9.53
C ASN A 262 10.53 5.78 -9.02
N VAL A 263 10.12 4.84 -9.86
CA VAL A 263 9.33 3.67 -9.50
C VAL A 263 10.10 2.41 -9.89
N LEU A 264 10.41 1.58 -8.91
CA LEU A 264 11.19 0.35 -9.07
C LEU A 264 10.28 -0.86 -8.83
N VAL A 265 10.05 -1.65 -9.88
CA VAL A 265 9.22 -2.85 -9.82
C VAL A 265 10.13 -4.09 -9.81
N PHE A 266 10.05 -4.83 -8.72
CA PHE A 266 10.87 -6.01 -8.48
C PHE A 266 10.26 -7.25 -9.13
N PRO A 267 11.08 -8.21 -9.61
CA PRO A 267 10.60 -9.38 -10.34
C PRO A 267 9.80 -10.37 -9.47
N ASP A 268 10.00 -10.34 -8.16
CA ASP A 268 9.34 -11.19 -7.18
C ASP A 268 9.42 -10.59 -5.77
N LEU A 269 8.69 -11.19 -4.83
CA LEU A 269 8.61 -10.70 -3.46
C LEU A 269 9.94 -10.84 -2.70
N GLU A 270 10.74 -11.86 -2.99
CA GLU A 270 12.02 -12.04 -2.30
C GLU A 270 12.95 -10.86 -2.61
N ALA A 271 13.09 -10.52 -3.89
CA ALA A 271 13.90 -9.38 -4.32
C ALA A 271 13.36 -8.05 -3.73
N GLY A 272 12.05 -7.82 -3.81
CA GLY A 272 11.43 -6.59 -3.31
C GLY A 272 11.51 -6.45 -1.78
N ASN A 273 11.16 -7.51 -1.05
CA ASN A 273 11.15 -7.52 0.41
C ASN A 273 12.56 -7.40 1.03
N ILE A 274 13.53 -8.10 0.46
CA ILE A 274 14.93 -7.98 0.86
C ILE A 274 15.45 -6.59 0.48
N GLY A 275 15.16 -6.12 -0.74
CA GLY A 275 15.65 -4.85 -1.28
C GLY A 275 15.25 -3.65 -0.43
N TYR A 276 13.94 -3.48 -0.12
CA TYR A 276 13.50 -2.34 0.69
C TYR A 276 14.09 -2.36 2.11
N LYS A 277 14.20 -3.55 2.73
CA LYS A 277 14.79 -3.68 4.08
C LYS A 277 16.28 -3.35 4.09
N LEU A 278 17.03 -3.74 3.06
CA LEU A 278 18.44 -3.36 2.93
C LEU A 278 18.58 -1.83 2.89
N VAL A 279 17.79 -1.17 2.05
CA VAL A 279 17.81 0.31 1.95
C VAL A 279 17.38 0.95 3.28
N GLN A 280 16.29 0.47 3.89
CA GLN A 280 15.82 0.98 5.17
C GLN A 280 16.87 0.84 6.27
N ARG A 281 17.50 -0.33 6.42
CA ARG A 281 18.37 -0.63 7.55
C ARG A 281 19.80 -0.14 7.35
N PHE A 282 20.37 -0.28 6.15
CA PHE A 282 21.75 0.11 5.88
C PHE A 282 21.89 1.58 5.50
N ALA A 283 20.95 2.13 4.74
CA ALA A 283 20.98 3.53 4.33
C ALA A 283 20.20 4.47 5.27
N GLY A 284 19.53 3.93 6.30
CA GLY A 284 18.73 4.74 7.23
C GLY A 284 17.49 5.39 6.58
N ALA A 285 17.04 4.85 5.45
CA ALA A 285 15.89 5.40 4.75
C ALA A 285 14.59 5.19 5.54
N ASP A 286 13.70 6.19 5.49
CA ASP A 286 12.32 5.99 5.90
C ASP A 286 11.60 5.11 4.87
N ALA A 287 10.82 4.12 5.32
CA ALA A 287 10.04 3.21 4.49
C ALA A 287 8.58 3.23 4.93
N TYR A 288 7.75 3.96 4.19
CA TYR A 288 6.31 4.05 4.47
C TYR A 288 5.55 2.99 3.69
N GLY A 289 4.94 2.05 4.42
CA GLY A 289 4.22 0.92 3.85
C GLY A 289 4.17 -0.31 4.76
N PRO A 290 3.65 -1.46 4.25
CA PRO A 290 3.20 -1.63 2.86
C PRO A 290 1.88 -0.92 2.58
N ILE A 291 1.86 -0.11 1.54
CA ILE A 291 0.66 0.59 1.07
C ILE A 291 0.01 -0.27 -0.02
N LEU A 292 -1.28 -0.56 0.14
CA LEU A 292 -2.01 -1.37 -0.83
C LEU A 292 -2.50 -0.53 -2.01
N GLN A 293 -2.42 -1.12 -3.19
CA GLN A 293 -2.94 -0.57 -4.43
C GLN A 293 -3.77 -1.60 -5.18
N GLY A 294 -4.73 -1.14 -5.97
CA GLY A 294 -5.65 -2.01 -6.70
C GLY A 294 -6.85 -2.50 -5.88
N ILE A 295 -7.03 -2.06 -4.64
CA ILE A 295 -8.20 -2.35 -3.82
C ILE A 295 -9.26 -1.23 -3.98
N ALA A 296 -10.54 -1.60 -3.88
CA ALA A 296 -11.64 -0.66 -4.19
C ALA A 296 -11.79 0.52 -3.22
N LYS A 297 -11.31 0.39 -1.98
CA LYS A 297 -11.30 1.46 -0.98
C LYS A 297 -10.02 1.38 -0.15
N PRO A 298 -9.54 2.48 0.46
CA PRO A 298 -8.28 2.51 1.17
C PRO A 298 -8.23 1.56 2.38
N VAL A 299 -7.41 0.55 2.28
CA VAL A 299 -7.03 -0.34 3.37
C VAL A 299 -5.53 -0.54 3.27
N ASN A 300 -4.79 -0.28 4.34
CA ASN A 300 -3.35 -0.46 4.36
C ASN A 300 -2.90 -1.37 5.49
N ASP A 301 -1.84 -2.09 5.22
CA ASP A 301 -1.20 -3.01 6.14
C ASP A 301 -0.01 -2.33 6.83
N LEU A 302 0.40 -2.88 7.95
CA LEU A 302 1.57 -2.45 8.71
C LEU A 302 2.55 -3.61 8.85
N SER A 303 3.82 -3.30 8.98
CA SER A 303 4.78 -4.30 9.47
C SER A 303 4.58 -4.52 10.95
N ARG A 304 4.62 -5.76 11.43
CA ARG A 304 4.61 -6.08 12.88
C ARG A 304 5.76 -5.42 13.65
N GLY A 305 6.81 -5.03 12.95
CA GLY A 305 7.91 -4.26 13.52
C GLY A 305 7.76 -2.75 13.40
N CYS A 306 6.57 -2.22 13.09
CA CYS A 306 6.33 -0.79 12.98
C CYS A 306 6.41 -0.09 14.34
N SER A 307 6.74 1.18 14.32
CA SER A 307 6.63 2.12 15.44
C SER A 307 5.26 2.83 15.43
N ALA A 308 4.92 3.52 16.50
CA ALA A 308 3.74 4.39 16.52
C ALA A 308 3.82 5.50 15.45
N ASP A 309 5.00 6.01 15.16
CA ASP A 309 5.21 7.04 14.12
C ASP A 309 4.99 6.47 12.70
N ASP A 310 5.33 5.20 12.46
CA ASP A 310 4.99 4.52 11.20
C ASP A 310 3.47 4.41 11.04
N ILE A 311 2.73 4.08 12.10
CA ILE A 311 1.25 4.05 12.07
C ILE A 311 0.70 5.42 11.73
N VAL A 312 1.19 6.51 12.36
CA VAL A 312 0.81 7.89 12.04
C VAL A 312 1.04 8.20 10.56
N GLY A 313 2.19 7.79 10.02
CA GLY A 313 2.54 7.98 8.62
C GLY A 313 1.59 7.24 7.67
N VAL A 314 1.31 5.96 7.94
CA VAL A 314 0.39 5.16 7.11
C VAL A 314 -1.03 5.68 7.20
N VAL A 315 -1.51 6.14 8.37
CA VAL A 315 -2.83 6.77 8.51
C VAL A 315 -2.92 8.06 7.69
N ALA A 316 -1.91 8.91 7.71
CA ALA A 316 -1.89 10.12 6.88
C ALA A 316 -1.95 9.79 5.38
N ILE A 317 -1.21 8.77 4.93
CA ILE A 317 -1.26 8.28 3.54
C ILE A 317 -2.64 7.72 3.21
N THR A 318 -3.23 6.91 4.11
CA THR A 318 -4.57 6.33 3.93
C THR A 318 -5.65 7.41 3.82
N ALA A 319 -5.55 8.46 4.63
CA ALA A 319 -6.47 9.61 4.56
C ALA A 319 -6.36 10.32 3.20
N VAL A 320 -5.14 10.52 2.67
CA VAL A 320 -4.94 11.10 1.34
C VAL A 320 -5.48 10.17 0.23
N GLN A 321 -5.29 8.85 0.33
CA GLN A 321 -5.92 7.90 -0.61
C GLN A 321 -7.45 8.02 -0.59
N ALA A 322 -8.05 8.17 0.60
CA ALA A 322 -9.49 8.31 0.75
C ALA A 322 -10.02 9.61 0.14
N GLN A 323 -9.30 10.72 0.25
CA GLN A 323 -9.65 12.00 -0.40
C GLN A 323 -9.68 11.90 -1.93
N MET A 324 -8.86 11.01 -2.52
CA MET A 324 -8.75 10.84 -3.97
C MET A 324 -9.70 9.78 -4.55
N ALA A 325 -10.33 8.97 -3.69
CA ALA A 325 -11.23 7.90 -4.08
C ALA A 325 -12.68 8.38 -4.29
N GLU A 326 -12.96 9.65 -4.04
CA GLU A 326 -14.23 10.34 -4.30
C GLU A 326 -14.26 10.89 -5.72
#